data_70c4ae4dda0a6c5e40d072888f6bc741
#
_entry.id   70c4ae4dda0a6c5e40d072888f6bc741
#
_cell.length_a   1.000
_cell.length_b   1.000
_cell.length_c   1.000
_cell.angle_alpha   90.00
_cell.angle_beta   90.00
_cell.angle_gamma   90.00
#
_symmetry.space_group_name_H-M   'P 1'
#
loop_
_entity.id
_entity.type
_entity.pdbx_description
1 polymer ?
#
loop_
_entity_poly.entity_id
_entity_poly.type
_entity_poly.pdbx_seq_one_letter_code
_entity_poly.pdbx_strand_id
1 'polypeptide(L)'
;EEKLLIYISYDLQKFSSSAIEKMFSSATEAKNSGYKIIGLTASSTEERNSFIKNNNLFFEFYTCDETALKTVVRSNPGVIVLNRGTVKQKKHYNDFSDLNFN
;
A
#
# COMPACT_ATOMS: atom_id res chain seq x y z
N GLU A 1 5.40 -11.68 10.28
CA GLU A 1 5.06 -10.62 11.22
C GLU A 1 3.60 -10.64 11.59
N GLU A 2 3.31 -10.22 12.79
CA GLU A 2 1.94 -10.27 13.28
C GLU A 2 1.09 -9.12 12.74
N LYS A 3 1.70 -7.95 12.55
CA LYS A 3 0.99 -6.77 12.07
C LYS A 3 1.60 -6.31 10.77
N LEU A 4 0.80 -6.32 9.71
CA LEU A 4 1.29 -6.02 8.37
C LEU A 4 0.30 -5.12 7.65
N LEU A 5 0.82 -4.05 7.06
CA LEU A 5 0.04 -3.15 6.21
C LEU A 5 0.56 -3.32 4.79
N ILE A 6 -0.36 -3.63 3.86
CA ILE A 6 0.01 -3.87 2.47
C ILE A 6 -0.72 -2.87 1.58
N TYR A 7 0.04 -2.01 0.91
CA TYR A 7 -0.51 -1.17 -0.14
C TYR A 7 -0.45 -1.91 -1.46
N ILE A 8 -1.52 -1.85 -2.22
CA ILE A 8 -1.63 -2.58 -3.49
C ILE A 8 -1.93 -1.60 -4.60
N SER A 9 -1.05 -1.56 -5.60
CA SER A 9 -1.24 -0.74 -6.79
C SER A 9 -0.85 -1.55 -8.01
N TYR A 10 -1.84 -1.87 -8.85
CA TYR A 10 -1.53 -2.60 -10.08
C TYR A 10 -0.78 -1.72 -11.08
N ASP A 11 -0.82 -0.39 -10.91
CA ASP A 11 -0.11 0.52 -11.81
C ASP A 11 0.33 1.77 -11.04
N LEU A 12 1.63 1.85 -10.74
CA LEU A 12 2.18 2.97 -9.96
C LEU A 12 2.11 4.30 -10.71
N GLN A 13 2.01 4.27 -12.04
CA GLN A 13 1.94 5.49 -12.81
C GLN A 13 0.58 6.16 -12.71
N LYS A 14 -0.42 5.45 -12.20
CA LYS A 14 -1.78 5.99 -12.08
C LYS A 14 -2.09 6.51 -10.67
N PHE A 15 -1.08 6.64 -9.82
CA PHE A 15 -1.27 7.26 -8.51
C PHE A 15 -1.48 8.76 -8.68
N SER A 16 -2.51 9.30 -8.04
CA SER A 16 -2.67 10.74 -7.95
C SER A 16 -1.81 11.30 -6.81
N SER A 17 -1.54 12.59 -6.84
CA SER A 17 -0.81 13.24 -5.74
C SER A 17 -1.55 13.08 -4.42
N SER A 18 -2.88 13.17 -4.46
CA SER A 18 -3.70 13.00 -3.27
C SER A 18 -3.56 11.60 -2.70
N ALA A 19 -3.53 10.56 -3.57
CA ALA A 19 -3.37 9.19 -3.12
C ALA A 19 -2.00 8.96 -2.47
N ILE A 20 -0.95 9.58 -3.03
CA ILE A 20 0.40 9.46 -2.48
C ILE A 20 0.45 10.06 -1.08
N GLU A 21 -0.15 11.23 -0.88
CA GLU A 21 -0.18 11.87 0.43
C GLU A 21 -0.92 11.03 1.45
N LYS A 22 -2.07 10.48 1.06
CA LYS A 22 -2.85 9.62 1.95
C LYS A 22 -2.10 8.35 2.30
N MET A 23 -1.41 7.77 1.34
CA MET A 23 -0.61 6.58 1.56
C MET A 23 0.52 6.86 2.56
N PHE A 24 1.25 7.95 2.35
CA PHE A 24 2.37 8.30 3.21
C PHE A 24 1.89 8.57 4.65
N SER A 25 0.80 9.31 4.77
CA SER A 25 0.25 9.64 6.09
C SER A 25 -0.18 8.37 6.85
N SER A 26 -0.92 7.49 6.20
CA SER A 26 -1.38 6.26 6.84
C SER A 26 -0.22 5.31 7.11
N ALA A 27 0.77 5.26 6.22
CA ALA A 27 1.94 4.41 6.43
C ALA A 27 2.75 4.86 7.64
N THR A 28 2.92 6.17 7.81
CA THR A 28 3.63 6.71 8.96
C THR A 28 2.91 6.36 10.26
N GLU A 29 1.59 6.51 10.26
CA GLU A 29 0.79 6.17 11.42
C GLU A 29 0.90 4.68 11.76
N ALA A 30 0.84 3.82 10.75
CA ALA A 30 0.96 2.38 10.95
C ALA A 30 2.33 2.01 11.48
N LYS A 31 3.38 2.62 10.95
CA LYS A 31 4.75 2.38 11.42
C LYS A 31 4.87 2.72 12.90
N ASN A 32 4.30 3.85 13.31
CA ASN A 32 4.34 4.27 14.69
C ASN A 32 3.53 3.34 15.60
N SER A 33 2.63 2.57 15.02
CA SER A 33 1.80 1.61 15.77
C SER A 33 2.37 0.19 15.74
N GLY A 34 3.59 0.02 15.21
CA GLY A 34 4.28 -1.27 15.22
C GLY A 34 3.99 -2.17 14.02
N TYR A 35 3.42 -1.62 12.96
CA TYR A 35 3.15 -2.38 11.75
C TYR A 35 4.36 -2.41 10.83
N LYS A 36 4.54 -3.54 10.15
CA LYS A 36 5.46 -3.61 9.02
C LYS A 36 4.69 -3.18 7.77
N ILE A 37 5.32 -2.38 6.92
CA ILE A 37 4.68 -1.82 5.74
C ILE A 37 5.36 -2.34 4.49
N ILE A 38 4.56 -2.86 3.55
CA ILE A 38 5.06 -3.26 2.24
C ILE A 38 4.07 -2.82 1.17
N GLY A 39 4.52 -2.81 -0.06
CA GLY A 39 3.66 -2.58 -1.21
C GLY A 39 3.73 -3.74 -2.17
N LEU A 40 2.68 -3.95 -2.94
CA LEU A 40 2.63 -4.91 -4.04
C LEU A 40 2.20 -4.18 -5.29
N THR A 41 2.87 -4.45 -6.41
CA THR A 41 2.58 -3.78 -7.67
C THR A 41 2.91 -4.69 -8.84
N ALA A 42 2.24 -4.46 -9.98
CA ALA A 42 2.56 -5.13 -11.23
C ALA A 42 3.49 -4.27 -12.09
N SER A 43 3.83 -3.07 -11.64
CA SER A 43 4.72 -2.18 -12.39
C SER A 43 6.14 -2.76 -12.48
N SER A 44 6.89 -2.30 -13.49
CA SER A 44 8.24 -2.79 -13.73
C SER A 44 9.19 -2.39 -12.59
N THR A 45 10.36 -3.04 -12.56
CA THR A 45 11.39 -2.71 -11.56
C THR A 45 11.81 -1.26 -11.66
N GLU A 46 11.96 -0.75 -12.88
CA GLU A 46 12.33 0.65 -13.08
C GLU A 46 11.25 1.59 -12.52
N GLU A 47 10.00 1.29 -12.81
CA GLU A 47 8.88 2.10 -12.32
C GLU A 47 8.79 2.07 -10.80
N ARG A 48 9.00 0.89 -10.21
CA ARG A 48 9.00 0.75 -8.75
C ARG A 48 10.09 1.59 -8.12
N ASN A 49 11.31 1.47 -8.63
CA ASN A 49 12.44 2.19 -8.06
C ASN A 49 12.28 3.70 -8.20
N SER A 50 11.78 4.15 -9.35
CA SER A 50 11.54 5.58 -9.56
C SER A 50 10.46 6.10 -8.64
N PHE A 51 9.39 5.32 -8.46
CA PHE A 51 8.28 5.72 -7.61
C PHE A 51 8.72 5.86 -6.15
N ILE A 52 9.49 4.90 -5.65
CA ILE A 52 9.98 4.92 -4.28
C ILE A 52 10.91 6.12 -4.07
N LYS A 53 11.84 6.32 -5.01
CA LYS A 53 12.80 7.42 -4.91
C LYS A 53 12.13 8.78 -5.01
N ASN A 54 11.25 8.95 -5.98
CA ASN A 54 10.63 10.25 -6.24
C ASN A 54 9.70 10.68 -5.12
N ASN A 55 9.19 9.72 -4.35
CA ASN A 55 8.24 10.02 -3.28
C ASN A 55 8.82 9.80 -1.89
N ASN A 56 10.13 9.51 -1.81
CA ASN A 56 10.85 9.31 -0.54
C ASN A 56 10.17 8.30 0.36
N LEU A 57 9.75 7.18 -0.23
CA LEU A 57 9.05 6.14 0.53
C LEU A 57 10.04 5.38 1.40
N PHE A 58 9.62 5.01 2.60
CA PHE A 58 10.46 4.27 3.54
C PHE A 58 10.16 2.77 3.54
N PHE A 59 9.35 2.30 2.60
CA PHE A 59 9.02 0.89 2.47
C PHE A 59 9.12 0.47 1.00
N GLU A 60 9.23 -0.84 0.77
CA GLU A 60 9.46 -1.39 -0.56
C GLU A 60 8.17 -1.86 -1.21
N PHE A 61 8.16 -1.84 -2.55
CA PHE A 61 7.13 -2.48 -3.34
C PHE A 61 7.71 -3.74 -3.96
N TYR A 62 6.95 -4.82 -3.90
CA TYR A 62 7.32 -6.10 -4.49
C TYR A 62 6.44 -6.39 -5.69
N THR A 63 6.96 -7.17 -6.63
CA THR A 63 6.25 -7.48 -7.87
C THR A 63 5.19 -8.55 -7.63
N CYS A 64 4.01 -8.35 -8.23
CA CYS A 64 2.93 -9.32 -8.17
C CYS A 64 2.14 -9.25 -9.47
N ASP A 65 1.48 -10.35 -9.83
CA ASP A 65 0.68 -10.41 -11.06
C ASP A 65 -0.47 -9.41 -11.02
N GLU A 66 -0.66 -8.68 -12.12
CA GLU A 66 -1.69 -7.65 -12.21
C GLU A 66 -3.09 -8.20 -11.99
N THR A 67 -3.38 -9.35 -12.60
CA THR A 67 -4.70 -9.96 -12.47
C THR A 67 -4.99 -10.33 -11.01
N ALA A 68 -3.99 -10.90 -10.32
CA ALA A 68 -4.14 -11.23 -8.91
C ALA A 68 -4.40 -9.99 -8.07
N LEU A 69 -3.68 -8.89 -8.35
CA LEU A 69 -3.87 -7.65 -7.60
C LEU A 69 -5.26 -7.07 -7.80
N LYS A 70 -5.77 -7.13 -9.03
CA LYS A 70 -7.09 -6.58 -9.33
C LYS A 70 -8.22 -7.37 -8.70
N THR A 71 -7.99 -8.64 -8.36
CA THR A 71 -9.01 -9.42 -7.65
C THR A 71 -9.04 -9.09 -6.17
N VAL A 72 -7.93 -8.61 -5.62
CA VAL A 72 -7.83 -8.28 -4.19
C VAL A 72 -8.39 -6.90 -3.89
N VAL A 73 -8.04 -5.89 -4.69
CA VAL A 73 -8.53 -4.53 -4.49
C VAL A 73 -9.06 -3.98 -5.80
N ARG A 74 -10.06 -3.12 -5.70
CA ARG A 74 -10.70 -2.51 -6.87
C ARG A 74 -10.27 -1.07 -7.08
N SER A 75 -9.48 -0.52 -6.18
CA SER A 75 -8.96 0.84 -6.31
C SER A 75 -7.46 0.79 -6.52
N ASN A 76 -6.90 1.85 -7.08
CA ASN A 76 -5.48 1.97 -7.30
C ASN A 76 -5.01 3.31 -6.71
N PRO A 77 -4.47 3.30 -5.50
CA PRO A 77 -4.13 2.16 -4.67
C PRO A 77 -5.27 1.70 -3.76
N GLY A 78 -5.15 0.47 -3.27
CA GLY A 78 -5.93 -0.04 -2.17
C GLY A 78 -4.99 -0.42 -1.05
N VAL A 79 -5.56 -0.80 0.11
CA VAL A 79 -4.75 -1.20 1.26
C VAL A 79 -5.42 -2.35 1.99
N ILE A 80 -4.59 -3.23 2.52
CA ILE A 80 -5.05 -4.35 3.36
C ILE A 80 -4.29 -4.30 4.67
N VAL A 81 -5.02 -4.42 5.77
CA VAL A 81 -4.43 -4.50 7.11
C VAL A 81 -4.55 -5.95 7.58
N LEU A 82 -3.42 -6.57 7.87
CA LEU A 82 -3.37 -7.92 8.40
C LEU A 82 -2.91 -7.91 9.85
N ASN A 83 -3.53 -8.76 10.65
CA ASN A 83 -3.10 -8.96 12.03
C ASN A 83 -3.09 -10.45 12.27
N ARG A 84 -1.90 -11.00 12.48
CA ARG A 84 -1.69 -12.44 12.69
C ARG A 84 -2.24 -13.27 11.52
N GLY A 85 -2.03 -12.79 10.30
CA GLY A 85 -2.45 -13.48 9.10
C GLY A 85 -3.91 -13.32 8.74
N THR A 86 -4.68 -12.58 9.53
CA THR A 86 -6.10 -12.36 9.27
C THR A 86 -6.31 -10.96 8.71
N VAL A 87 -7.07 -10.86 7.62
CA VAL A 87 -7.42 -9.56 7.04
C VAL A 87 -8.38 -8.85 7.99
N LYS A 88 -7.97 -7.71 8.53
CA LYS A 88 -8.80 -6.93 9.44
C LYS A 88 -9.49 -5.77 8.74
N GLN A 89 -8.85 -5.18 7.76
CA GLN A 89 -9.40 -4.04 7.03
C GLN A 89 -8.95 -4.11 5.58
N LYS A 90 -9.80 -3.60 4.69
CA LYS A 90 -9.50 -3.49 3.27
C LYS A 90 -10.17 -2.22 2.80
N LYS A 91 -9.37 -1.24 2.35
CA LYS A 91 -9.87 0.11 2.08
C LYS A 91 -9.45 0.63 0.73
N HIS A 92 -10.33 1.39 0.11
CA HIS A 92 -10.07 2.24 -1.04
C HIS A 92 -9.20 3.42 -0.58
N TYR A 93 -8.38 4.00 -1.49
CA TYR A 93 -7.47 5.07 -1.07
C TYR A 93 -8.21 6.29 -0.51
N ASN A 94 -9.43 6.54 -0.94
CA ASN A 94 -10.22 7.65 -0.39
C ASN A 94 -10.52 7.46 1.08
N ASP A 95 -10.48 6.23 1.58
CA ASP A 95 -10.84 5.89 2.95
C ASP A 95 -9.62 5.55 3.82
N PHE A 96 -8.41 5.88 3.36
CA PHE A 96 -7.21 5.57 4.13
C PHE A 96 -7.21 6.24 5.51
N SER A 97 -7.88 7.39 5.63
CA SER A 97 -7.98 8.08 6.91
C SER A 97 -8.84 7.32 7.92
N ASP A 98 -9.65 6.36 7.44
CA ASP A 98 -10.50 5.55 8.31
C ASP A 98 -9.79 4.29 8.82
N LEU A 99 -8.53 4.08 8.42
CA LEU A 99 -7.76 2.94 8.91
C LEU A 99 -7.54 3.02 10.41
N ASN A 100 -7.67 1.87 11.06
CA ASN A 100 -7.52 1.76 12.50
C ASN A 100 -6.34 0.83 12.78
N PHE A 101 -5.34 1.33 13.51
CA PHE A 101 -4.11 0.60 13.81
C PHE A 101 -3.98 0.21 15.27
N ASN A 102 -5.07 0.20 16.00
CA ASN A 102 -5.07 -0.22 17.40
C ASN A 102 -4.97 -1.73 17.57
#